data_ead98ae8e0ad78deacd359dfd938461b
#
_entry.id   ead98ae8e0ad78deacd359dfd938461b
#
_cell.length_a   1.000
_cell.length_b   1.000
_cell.length_c   1.000
_cell.angle_alpha   90.00
_cell.angle_beta   90.00
_cell.angle_gamma   90.00
#
_symmetry.space_group_name_H-M   'P 1'
#
loop_
_entity.id
_entity.type
_entity.pdbx_description
1 polymer ?
#
loop_
_entity_poly.entity_id
_entity_poly.type
_entity_poly.pdbx_seq_one_letter_code
_entity_poly.pdbx_strand_id
1 'polypeptide(L)'
;MARVGRRSRAERGGTKREDSPQLTSRRRGIAVLVSATAAGVMLAHCSAAPLASADDSVQPVTAEELGASWRPGCPVEPARLRRVGVDHIGFDGQTHRGELIVHEDLVPQVIAIFEQLYRLRFPIEKIRTADHYPGADDELSMEDDNTSAFNCRGIPGSSEWSQHAYGRAIDVNPLLNPCVYASGVFEPRNAAPYLDRSRTDPGLLHNGDAGVRVFTDRGWQWGGHWSSPVDYQHFELPSR
;
A
#
# COMPACT_ATOMS: atom_id res chain seq x y z
N MET A 1 30.83 -35.67 -43.56
CA MET A 1 29.90 -36.58 -44.23
C MET A 1 28.51 -36.04 -43.90
N ALA A 2 27.91 -35.33 -44.80
CA ALA A 2 27.00 -35.72 -45.88
C ALA A 2 25.63 -36.17 -45.31
N ARG A 3 24.49 -35.72 -45.65
CA ARG A 3 23.81 -35.00 -46.73
C ARG A 3 22.31 -34.97 -46.35
N VAL A 4 21.56 -33.88 -46.44
CA VAL A 4 20.76 -33.42 -47.60
C VAL A 4 19.41 -34.16 -47.77
N GLY A 5 18.35 -33.41 -47.94
CA GLY A 5 17.12 -33.77 -48.63
C GLY A 5 15.92 -33.02 -48.08
N ARG A 6 15.50 -31.97 -48.56
CA ARG A 6 14.87 -31.43 -49.79
C ARG A 6 13.41 -31.81 -49.95
N ARG A 7 12.60 -30.73 -50.02
CA ARG A 7 11.51 -30.39 -50.94
C ARG A 7 10.20 -31.16 -50.76
N SER A 8 9.07 -30.67 -51.01
CA SER A 8 8.39 -29.49 -51.56
C SER A 8 6.94 -29.90 -51.83
N ARG A 9 5.95 -29.08 -51.73
CA ARG A 9 5.14 -28.69 -52.91
C ARG A 9 3.82 -28.09 -52.47
N ALA A 10 3.52 -26.99 -53.10
CA ALA A 10 2.28 -26.25 -53.12
C ALA A 10 1.27 -26.91 -54.08
N GLU A 11 -0.01 -26.68 -53.89
CA GLU A 11 -1.07 -26.54 -54.91
C GLU A 11 -2.24 -25.82 -54.22
N ARG A 12 -2.61 -24.70 -54.63
CA ARG A 12 -3.38 -24.00 -55.67
C ARG A 12 -4.78 -24.57 -55.85
N GLY A 13 -5.74 -23.66 -55.77
CA GLY A 13 -6.84 -23.60 -56.75
C GLY A 13 -8.23 -23.66 -56.14
N GLY A 14 -9.00 -22.64 -56.43
CA GLY A 14 -10.43 -22.84 -56.56
C GLY A 14 -11.32 -21.65 -56.21
N THR A 15 -11.35 -20.66 -57.10
CA THR A 15 -12.42 -19.65 -57.19
C THR A 15 -13.74 -20.29 -57.61
N LYS A 16 -14.86 -19.92 -56.97
CA LYS A 16 -16.16 -19.90 -57.61
C LYS A 16 -16.97 -18.69 -57.16
N ARG A 17 -17.27 -17.86 -58.12
CA ARG A 17 -18.35 -16.88 -58.17
C ARG A 17 -19.64 -17.60 -58.53
N GLU A 18 -20.71 -16.87 -58.34
CA GLU A 18 -22.09 -16.97 -58.89
C GLU A 18 -23.10 -17.03 -57.72
N ASP A 19 -24.20 -16.37 -57.64
CA ASP A 19 -24.96 -15.50 -58.53
C ASP A 19 -25.99 -14.75 -57.67
N SER A 20 -26.29 -13.51 -58.05
CA SER A 20 -27.46 -12.78 -57.56
C SER A 20 -28.70 -13.16 -58.38
N PRO A 21 -29.88 -13.07 -57.81
CA PRO A 21 -31.02 -12.59 -58.60
C PRO A 21 -31.70 -11.38 -57.97
N GLN A 22 -31.97 -10.46 -58.85
CA GLN A 22 -32.80 -9.28 -58.64
C GLN A 22 -34.32 -9.60 -58.70
N LEU A 23 -35.08 -8.57 -58.29
CA LEU A 23 -36.50 -8.27 -58.53
C LEU A 23 -37.49 -8.91 -57.52
N THR A 24 -38.37 -8.16 -56.88
CA THR A 24 -39.40 -7.26 -57.44
C THR A 24 -40.02 -6.36 -56.36
N SER A 25 -40.28 -5.14 -56.78
CA SER A 25 -41.10 -4.10 -56.14
C SER A 25 -42.53 -4.58 -55.78
N ARG A 26 -42.96 -4.38 -54.54
CA ARG A 26 -44.37 -4.11 -54.22
C ARG A 26 -44.51 -3.03 -53.18
N ARG A 27 -44.93 -1.85 -53.64
CA ARG A 27 -45.40 -0.78 -52.79
C ARG A 27 -46.71 -1.23 -52.09
N ARG A 28 -46.70 -1.21 -50.77
CA ARG A 28 -47.92 -1.11 -49.96
C ARG A 28 -47.67 -0.08 -48.87
N GLY A 29 -48.48 0.98 -48.94
CA GLY A 29 -48.44 2.02 -47.95
C GLY A 29 -48.92 1.49 -46.58
N ILE A 30 -48.18 1.86 -45.58
CA ILE A 30 -48.57 1.64 -44.18
C ILE A 30 -48.47 2.99 -43.49
N ALA A 31 -49.58 3.32 -42.83
CA ALA A 31 -49.79 4.52 -42.09
C ALA A 31 -48.72 4.73 -41.01
N VAL A 32 -48.15 5.93 -40.94
CA VAL A 32 -47.24 6.34 -39.86
C VAL A 32 -48.05 6.66 -38.61
N LEU A 33 -48.04 5.76 -37.65
CA LEU A 33 -48.41 6.07 -36.28
C LEU A 33 -47.21 6.72 -35.60
N VAL A 34 -47.31 8.01 -35.36
CA VAL A 34 -46.32 8.73 -34.57
C VAL A 34 -46.58 8.42 -33.08
N SER A 35 -45.86 7.47 -32.53
CA SER A 35 -45.82 7.26 -31.09
C SER A 35 -44.74 8.20 -30.52
N ALA A 36 -45.19 9.23 -29.81
CA ALA A 36 -44.32 10.09 -29.00
C ALA A 36 -43.83 9.29 -27.80
N THR A 37 -42.61 8.72 -27.87
CA THR A 37 -41.93 8.20 -26.71
C THR A 37 -41.25 9.37 -25.99
N ALA A 38 -41.79 9.76 -24.83
CA ALA A 38 -41.12 10.65 -23.90
C ALA A 38 -39.86 9.93 -23.38
N ALA A 39 -38.70 10.32 -23.88
CA ALA A 39 -37.42 9.93 -23.33
C ALA A 39 -37.22 10.63 -21.97
N GLY A 40 -37.54 9.90 -20.89
CA GLY A 40 -37.17 10.33 -19.55
C GLY A 40 -35.65 10.31 -19.39
N VAL A 41 -35.04 11.50 -19.34
CA VAL A 41 -33.61 11.63 -18.98
C VAL A 41 -33.50 11.29 -17.51
N MET A 42 -33.06 10.05 -17.19
CA MET A 42 -32.61 9.69 -15.86
C MET A 42 -31.29 10.39 -15.63
N LEU A 43 -31.33 11.53 -14.92
CA LEU A 43 -30.15 12.15 -14.32
C LEU A 43 -29.67 11.21 -13.20
N ALA A 44 -28.65 10.40 -13.51
CA ALA A 44 -27.91 9.69 -12.50
C ALA A 44 -27.22 10.72 -11.60
N HIS A 45 -27.78 10.95 -10.42
CA HIS A 45 -27.11 11.71 -9.39
C HIS A 45 -25.95 10.83 -8.88
N CYS A 46 -24.73 11.07 -9.38
CA CYS A 46 -23.53 10.64 -8.69
C CYS A 46 -23.46 11.40 -7.37
N SER A 47 -24.00 10.84 -6.31
CA SER A 47 -23.70 11.28 -4.96
C SER A 47 -22.23 10.97 -4.72
N ALA A 48 -21.36 11.98 -4.84
CA ALA A 48 -20.03 11.89 -4.30
C ALA A 48 -20.19 11.68 -2.78
N ALA A 49 -19.66 10.59 -2.26
CA ALA A 49 -19.55 10.39 -0.83
C ALA A 49 -18.78 11.59 -0.26
N PRO A 50 -19.23 12.19 0.87
CA PRO A 50 -18.49 13.27 1.49
C PRO A 50 -17.09 12.74 1.83
N LEU A 51 -16.04 13.45 1.40
CA LEU A 51 -14.70 13.26 1.89
C LEU A 51 -14.77 13.44 3.41
N ALA A 52 -14.34 12.43 4.18
CA ALA A 52 -14.25 12.54 5.63
C ALA A 52 -13.48 13.82 5.95
N SER A 53 -14.02 14.67 6.82
CA SER A 53 -13.35 15.89 7.22
C SER A 53 -12.02 15.52 7.90
N ALA A 54 -10.98 16.32 7.71
CA ALA A 54 -9.66 16.09 8.32
C ALA A 54 -9.75 15.97 9.85
N ASP A 55 -10.81 16.46 10.45
CA ASP A 55 -11.09 16.42 11.89
C ASP A 55 -11.48 15.00 12.38
N ASP A 56 -12.11 14.16 11.53
CA ASP A 56 -12.46 12.77 11.86
C ASP A 56 -11.27 11.79 11.71
N SER A 57 -10.19 12.23 11.07
CA SER A 57 -9.03 11.37 10.83
C SER A 57 -7.99 11.38 11.96
N VAL A 58 -8.08 12.30 12.93
CA VAL A 58 -7.13 12.46 14.05
C VAL A 58 -7.89 12.43 15.37
N GLN A 59 -7.58 11.46 16.23
CA GLN A 59 -8.25 11.29 17.51
C GLN A 59 -7.24 11.13 18.63
N PRO A 60 -7.52 11.66 19.85
CA PRO A 60 -6.75 11.31 21.04
C PRO A 60 -6.92 9.82 21.34
N VAL A 61 -5.98 9.25 22.07
CA VAL A 61 -6.05 7.86 22.52
C VAL A 61 -5.89 7.74 24.02
N THR A 62 -6.48 6.73 24.61
CA THR A 62 -6.35 6.37 26.02
C THR A 62 -5.44 5.15 26.19
N ALA A 63 -4.98 4.90 27.40
CA ALA A 63 -4.21 3.69 27.74
C ALA A 63 -5.01 2.40 27.45
N GLU A 64 -6.32 2.44 27.67
CA GLU A 64 -7.21 1.30 27.40
C GLU A 64 -7.29 0.99 25.91
N GLU A 65 -7.42 2.01 25.06
CA GLU A 65 -7.47 1.86 23.60
C GLU A 65 -6.14 1.43 22.98
N LEU A 66 -5.02 1.74 23.64
CA LEU A 66 -3.68 1.28 23.24
C LEU A 66 -3.44 -0.20 23.62
N GLY A 67 -4.22 -0.74 24.57
CA GLY A 67 -4.13 -2.14 24.97
C GLY A 67 -2.71 -2.58 25.30
N ALA A 68 -2.26 -3.70 24.75
CA ALA A 68 -0.93 -4.25 25.01
C ALA A 68 0.22 -3.42 24.40
N SER A 69 -0.08 -2.51 23.46
CA SER A 69 0.96 -1.68 22.84
C SER A 69 1.49 -0.57 23.77
N TRP A 70 0.78 -0.29 24.87
CA TRP A 70 1.23 0.66 25.91
C TRP A 70 1.17 0.04 27.32
N ARG A 71 2.07 0.44 28.19
CA ARG A 71 2.08 0.05 29.61
C ARG A 71 2.71 1.16 30.45
N PRO A 72 2.42 1.20 31.77
CA PRO A 72 3.14 2.08 32.69
C PRO A 72 4.67 1.89 32.57
N GLY A 73 5.41 3.00 32.51
CA GLY A 73 6.86 3.01 32.29
C GLY A 73 7.28 3.18 30.82
N CYS A 74 6.34 3.22 29.88
CA CYS A 74 6.62 3.67 28.50
C CYS A 74 7.13 5.12 28.52
N PRO A 75 8.03 5.48 27.58
CA PRO A 75 8.67 6.80 27.59
C PRO A 75 7.74 7.93 27.12
N VAL A 76 6.53 7.60 26.63
CA VAL A 76 5.51 8.55 26.19
C VAL A 76 4.18 8.25 26.88
N GLU A 77 3.50 9.30 27.32
CA GLU A 77 2.15 9.20 27.87
C GLU A 77 1.09 9.12 26.75
N PRO A 78 -0.02 8.38 26.94
CA PRO A 78 -1.09 8.28 25.94
C PRO A 78 -1.64 9.64 25.50
N ALA A 79 -1.69 10.62 26.40
CA ALA A 79 -2.15 11.97 26.11
C ALA A 79 -1.34 12.68 25.01
N ARG A 80 -0.10 12.24 24.76
CA ARG A 80 0.80 12.76 23.71
C ARG A 80 0.69 11.99 22.39
N LEU A 81 -0.13 10.96 22.34
CA LEU A 81 -0.33 10.12 21.16
C LEU A 81 -1.65 10.47 20.46
N ARG A 82 -1.68 10.26 19.17
CA ARG A 82 -2.88 10.44 18.34
C ARG A 82 -3.05 9.23 17.42
N ARG A 83 -4.29 8.76 17.32
CA ARG A 83 -4.72 7.86 16.25
C ARG A 83 -4.91 8.67 15.00
N VAL A 84 -4.27 8.28 13.91
CA VAL A 84 -4.31 8.97 12.62
C VAL A 84 -4.82 8.00 11.56
N GLY A 85 -5.99 8.28 11.00
CA GLY A 85 -6.52 7.53 9.87
C GLY A 85 -5.91 8.02 8.56
N VAL A 86 -5.42 7.10 7.73
CA VAL A 86 -4.78 7.40 6.44
C VAL A 86 -5.32 6.49 5.34
N ASP A 87 -5.42 7.03 4.13
CA ASP A 87 -5.74 6.23 2.94
C ASP A 87 -4.44 5.75 2.29
N HIS A 88 -4.46 4.51 1.76
CA HIS A 88 -3.34 3.93 1.03
C HIS A 88 -3.84 3.12 -0.17
N ILE A 89 -2.95 2.84 -1.11
CA ILE A 89 -3.20 1.93 -2.21
C ILE A 89 -2.72 0.54 -1.78
N GLY A 90 -3.60 -0.47 -1.86
CA GLY A 90 -3.24 -1.87 -1.63
C GLY A 90 -2.51 -2.48 -2.82
N PHE A 91 -1.97 -3.69 -2.64
CA PHE A 91 -1.40 -4.48 -3.76
C PHE A 91 -2.45 -4.91 -4.78
N ASP A 92 -3.72 -4.87 -4.41
CA ASP A 92 -4.87 -5.04 -5.32
C ASP A 92 -5.15 -3.78 -6.18
N GLY A 93 -4.39 -2.70 -5.97
CA GLY A 93 -4.55 -1.42 -6.65
C GLY A 93 -5.75 -0.60 -6.19
N GLN A 94 -6.48 -1.05 -5.16
CA GLN A 94 -7.62 -0.33 -4.61
C GLN A 94 -7.21 0.61 -3.47
N THR A 95 -8.08 1.54 -3.15
CA THR A 95 -7.94 2.40 -1.97
C THR A 95 -8.42 1.67 -0.74
N HIS A 96 -7.58 1.62 0.28
CA HIS A 96 -7.88 1.12 1.61
C HIS A 96 -7.68 2.24 2.63
N ARG A 97 -8.28 2.06 3.81
CA ARG A 97 -8.06 2.94 4.95
C ARG A 97 -7.42 2.16 6.07
N GLY A 98 -6.39 2.76 6.66
CA GLY A 98 -5.67 2.23 7.81
C GLY A 98 -5.51 3.26 8.92
N GLU A 99 -4.93 2.85 10.05
CA GLU A 99 -4.72 3.68 11.22
C GLU A 99 -3.32 3.50 11.78
N LEU A 100 -2.72 4.61 12.19
CA LEU A 100 -1.44 4.66 12.90
C LEU A 100 -1.62 5.39 14.24
N ILE A 101 -0.86 4.97 15.24
CA ILE A 101 -0.69 5.75 16.47
C ILE A 101 0.67 6.44 16.38
N VAL A 102 0.70 7.77 16.49
CA VAL A 102 1.93 8.56 16.40
C VAL A 102 1.97 9.66 17.46
N HIS A 103 3.16 10.18 17.73
CA HIS A 103 3.31 11.34 18.59
C HIS A 103 2.58 12.55 18.01
N GLU A 104 1.90 13.33 18.84
CA GLU A 104 1.06 14.45 18.38
C GLU A 104 1.81 15.47 17.52
N ASP A 105 3.10 15.71 17.81
CA ASP A 105 3.94 16.66 17.05
C ASP A 105 4.14 16.20 15.57
N LEU A 106 3.99 14.91 15.29
CA LEU A 106 4.24 14.33 13.97
C LEU A 106 2.99 14.22 13.09
N VAL A 107 1.80 14.41 13.67
CA VAL A 107 0.52 14.22 12.97
C VAL A 107 0.48 14.94 11.61
N PRO A 108 0.83 16.24 11.49
CA PRO A 108 0.77 16.91 10.19
C PRO A 108 1.73 16.31 9.15
N GLN A 109 2.93 15.88 9.60
CA GLN A 109 3.90 15.26 8.70
C GLN A 109 3.45 13.87 8.27
N VAL A 110 2.91 13.06 9.18
CA VAL A 110 2.42 11.71 8.89
C VAL A 110 1.29 11.76 7.88
N ILE A 111 0.31 12.65 8.06
CA ILE A 111 -0.76 12.86 7.08
C ILE A 111 -0.17 13.20 5.69
N ALA A 112 0.75 14.18 5.63
CA ALA A 112 1.36 14.60 4.36
C ALA A 112 2.21 13.49 3.70
N ILE A 113 2.85 12.62 4.50
CA ILE A 113 3.60 11.45 4.03
C ILE A 113 2.65 10.47 3.35
N PHE A 114 1.60 10.02 4.03
CA PHE A 114 0.68 9.02 3.50
C PHE A 114 -0.14 9.54 2.33
N GLU A 115 -0.54 10.82 2.33
CA GLU A 115 -1.14 11.46 1.15
C GLU A 115 -0.19 11.44 -0.06
N GLN A 116 1.10 11.63 0.15
CA GLN A 116 2.06 11.59 -0.96
C GLN A 116 2.34 10.17 -1.43
N LEU A 117 2.46 9.18 -0.53
CA LEU A 117 2.54 7.76 -0.90
C LEU A 117 1.30 7.33 -1.69
N TYR A 118 0.11 7.77 -1.26
CA TYR A 118 -1.14 7.54 -1.97
C TYR A 118 -1.12 8.12 -3.39
N ARG A 119 -0.70 9.39 -3.56
CA ARG A 119 -0.57 10.04 -4.88
C ARG A 119 0.46 9.34 -5.77
N LEU A 120 1.54 8.82 -5.21
CA LEU A 120 2.55 8.02 -5.92
C LEU A 120 2.04 6.61 -6.26
N ARG A 121 0.87 6.23 -5.74
CA ARG A 121 0.33 4.87 -5.82
C ARG A 121 1.31 3.82 -5.28
N PHE A 122 2.12 4.20 -4.26
CA PHE A 122 3.00 3.27 -3.57
C PHE A 122 2.16 2.25 -2.83
N PRO A 123 2.29 0.94 -3.13
CA PRO A 123 1.43 -0.06 -2.54
C PRO A 123 1.84 -0.37 -1.10
N ILE A 124 0.85 -0.44 -0.23
CA ILE A 124 0.99 -0.85 1.17
C ILE A 124 -0.02 -1.95 1.42
N GLU A 125 0.42 -3.09 1.99
CA GLU A 125 -0.45 -4.24 2.20
C GLU A 125 -1.57 -3.93 3.18
N LYS A 126 -1.21 -3.40 4.34
CA LYS A 126 -2.16 -2.97 5.38
C LYS A 126 -1.52 -1.96 6.32
N ILE A 127 -2.35 -1.23 7.04
CA ILE A 127 -1.93 -0.28 8.06
C ILE A 127 -2.83 -0.50 9.27
N ARG A 128 -2.27 -1.08 10.34
CA ARG A 128 -2.98 -1.38 11.59
C ARG A 128 -2.13 -1.01 12.80
N THR A 129 -2.79 -0.65 13.87
CA THR A 129 -2.14 -0.37 15.16
C THR A 129 -1.60 -1.66 15.80
N ALA A 130 -0.55 -1.57 16.61
CA ALA A 130 0.13 -2.74 17.17
C ALA A 130 -0.78 -3.57 18.11
N ASP A 131 -1.75 -2.96 18.78
CA ASP A 131 -2.73 -3.64 19.63
C ASP A 131 -3.66 -4.61 18.88
N HIS A 132 -3.68 -4.54 17.54
CA HIS A 132 -4.39 -5.51 16.70
C HIS A 132 -3.79 -6.91 16.81
N TYR A 133 -2.50 -7.01 17.14
CA TYR A 133 -1.79 -8.29 17.28
C TYR A 133 -1.76 -8.73 18.76
N PRO A 134 -1.91 -10.04 19.04
CA PRO A 134 -1.87 -10.55 20.42
C PRO A 134 -0.63 -10.09 21.18
N GLY A 135 -0.82 -9.40 22.30
CA GLY A 135 0.27 -8.88 23.10
C GLY A 135 1.06 -7.73 22.46
N ALA A 136 0.55 -7.12 21.40
CA ALA A 136 1.25 -6.16 20.55
C ALA A 136 2.59 -6.73 20.01
N ASP A 137 2.58 -8.02 19.65
CA ASP A 137 3.75 -8.73 19.16
C ASP A 137 4.22 -8.17 17.83
N ASP A 138 5.44 -7.67 17.81
CA ASP A 138 6.03 -6.97 16.67
C ASP A 138 6.34 -7.94 15.52
N GLU A 139 6.83 -9.14 15.85
CA GLU A 139 7.12 -10.17 14.85
C GLU A 139 5.87 -10.59 14.10
N LEU A 140 4.75 -10.81 14.82
CA LEU A 140 3.48 -11.16 14.19
C LEU A 140 2.97 -10.02 13.27
N SER A 141 3.16 -8.77 13.68
CA SER A 141 2.82 -7.60 12.87
C SER A 141 3.66 -7.54 11.59
N MET A 142 4.96 -7.78 11.70
CA MET A 142 5.88 -7.78 10.56
C MET A 142 5.64 -8.97 9.62
N GLU A 143 5.40 -10.17 10.16
CA GLU A 143 5.08 -11.38 9.36
C GLU A 143 3.81 -11.20 8.52
N ASP A 144 2.86 -10.38 8.99
CA ASP A 144 1.60 -10.03 8.31
C ASP A 144 1.74 -8.82 7.37
N ASP A 145 2.97 -8.38 7.07
CA ASP A 145 3.30 -7.22 6.24
C ASP A 145 2.54 -5.94 6.68
N ASN A 146 2.41 -5.75 7.98
CA ASN A 146 1.65 -4.64 8.55
C ASN A 146 2.50 -3.39 8.74
N THR A 147 2.25 -2.35 7.98
CA THR A 147 2.78 -1.01 8.22
C THR A 147 2.26 -0.49 9.55
N SER A 148 3.16 -0.16 10.47
CA SER A 148 2.83 0.21 11.85
C SER A 148 3.68 1.36 12.38
N ALA A 149 3.31 1.94 13.53
CA ALA A 149 4.03 3.05 14.13
C ALA A 149 4.30 2.80 15.62
N PHE A 150 3.42 3.29 16.49
CA PHE A 150 3.62 3.18 17.94
C PHE A 150 3.58 1.74 18.45
N ASN A 151 4.60 1.35 19.17
CA ASN A 151 4.64 0.14 20.00
C ASN A 151 5.66 0.35 21.13
N CYS A 152 5.23 0.21 22.39
CA CYS A 152 6.06 0.44 23.58
C CYS A 152 7.03 -0.72 23.79
N ARG A 153 8.14 -0.72 23.06
CA ARG A 153 9.18 -1.75 23.14
C ARG A 153 10.59 -1.13 23.19
N GLY A 154 11.51 -1.85 23.83
CA GLY A 154 12.93 -1.51 23.79
C GLY A 154 13.59 -1.98 22.49
N ILE A 155 14.81 -1.51 22.27
CA ILE A 155 15.67 -2.04 21.20
C ILE A 155 16.25 -3.37 21.68
N PRO A 156 16.12 -4.47 20.91
CA PRO A 156 16.66 -5.77 21.29
C PRO A 156 18.16 -5.70 21.64
N GLY A 157 18.54 -6.25 22.80
CA GLY A 157 19.93 -6.26 23.26
C GLY A 157 20.46 -4.92 23.79
N SER A 158 19.59 -3.91 23.96
CA SER A 158 19.92 -2.58 24.49
C SER A 158 19.05 -2.25 25.70
N SER A 159 19.48 -1.25 26.50
CA SER A 159 18.65 -0.62 27.53
C SER A 159 17.81 0.55 26.99
N GLU A 160 17.96 0.88 25.73
CA GLU A 160 17.31 2.02 25.10
C GLU A 160 15.91 1.67 24.57
N TRP A 161 15.03 2.65 24.59
CA TRP A 161 13.73 2.54 23.94
C TRP A 161 13.83 2.72 22.43
N SER A 162 13.10 1.92 21.68
CA SER A 162 12.88 2.15 20.24
C SER A 162 12.14 3.48 20.01
N GLN A 163 12.37 4.13 18.86
CA GLN A 163 11.59 5.31 18.45
C GLN A 163 10.10 5.01 18.28
N HIS A 164 9.74 3.74 18.05
CA HIS A 164 8.35 3.28 18.11
C HIS A 164 7.72 3.53 19.49
N ALA A 165 8.48 3.35 20.58
CA ALA A 165 7.98 3.59 21.93
C ALA A 165 7.66 5.07 22.22
N TYR A 166 8.19 5.98 21.41
CA TYR A 166 7.87 7.41 21.47
C TYR A 166 6.79 7.83 20.46
N GLY A 167 6.29 6.91 19.62
CA GLY A 167 5.41 7.23 18.48
C GLY A 167 6.12 8.05 17.39
N ARG A 168 7.44 7.88 17.23
CA ARG A 168 8.30 8.67 16.34
C ARG A 168 8.98 7.83 15.27
N ALA A 169 8.51 6.62 15.05
CA ALA A 169 8.94 5.74 13.96
C ALA A 169 7.75 5.12 13.25
N ILE A 170 7.97 4.74 11.99
CA ILE A 170 7.01 4.04 11.13
C ILE A 170 7.77 2.98 10.36
N ASP A 171 7.28 1.74 10.40
CA ASP A 171 7.74 0.64 9.59
C ASP A 171 6.78 0.44 8.41
N VAL A 172 7.33 0.37 7.19
CA VAL A 172 6.55 0.31 5.95
C VAL A 172 6.77 -1.02 5.25
N ASN A 173 5.71 -1.79 5.01
CA ASN A 173 5.75 -3.12 4.39
C ASN A 173 6.88 -4.00 4.97
N PRO A 174 6.82 -4.37 6.25
CA PRO A 174 7.94 -5.03 6.94
C PRO A 174 8.38 -6.34 6.34
N LEU A 175 7.44 -7.14 5.82
CA LEU A 175 7.76 -8.41 5.17
C LEU A 175 8.61 -8.21 3.92
N LEU A 176 8.30 -7.18 3.12
CA LEU A 176 9.03 -6.84 1.90
C LEU A 176 10.34 -6.11 2.19
N ASN A 177 10.42 -5.44 3.34
CA ASN A 177 11.54 -4.57 3.72
C ASN A 177 12.14 -5.01 5.07
N PRO A 178 12.76 -6.20 5.15
CA PRO A 178 13.19 -6.77 6.42
C PRO A 178 14.29 -5.94 7.11
N CYS A 179 14.33 -6.08 8.44
CA CYS A 179 15.47 -5.69 9.25
C CYS A 179 16.54 -6.79 9.21
N VAL A 180 17.79 -6.46 8.89
CA VAL A 180 18.88 -7.43 8.72
C VAL A 180 20.05 -7.08 9.66
N TYR A 181 20.35 -7.97 10.58
CA TYR A 181 21.45 -7.82 11.54
C TYR A 181 22.79 -8.26 10.95
N ALA A 182 23.88 -7.73 11.48
CA ALA A 182 25.23 -8.13 11.06
C ALA A 182 25.54 -9.63 11.25
N SER A 183 24.81 -10.29 12.15
CA SER A 183 24.87 -11.74 12.36
C SER A 183 24.27 -12.58 11.22
N GLY A 184 23.55 -11.94 10.30
CA GLY A 184 22.75 -12.59 9.27
C GLY A 184 21.34 -12.99 9.74
N VAL A 185 21.00 -12.76 11.00
CA VAL A 185 19.61 -12.84 11.48
C VAL A 185 18.80 -11.71 10.83
N PHE A 186 17.55 -11.97 10.53
CA PHE A 186 16.62 -11.00 9.94
C PHE A 186 15.21 -11.13 10.52
N GLU A 187 14.48 -10.07 10.46
CA GLU A 187 13.09 -9.95 10.92
C GLU A 187 12.27 -9.25 9.83
N PRO A 188 11.03 -9.74 9.57
CA PRO A 188 10.39 -10.92 10.13
C PRO A 188 10.98 -12.24 9.57
N ARG A 189 10.74 -13.34 10.28
CA ARG A 189 11.32 -14.67 9.95
C ARG A 189 10.91 -15.23 8.60
N ASN A 190 9.75 -14.80 8.09
CA ASN A 190 9.23 -15.20 6.78
C ASN A 190 9.75 -14.32 5.62
N ALA A 191 10.61 -13.32 5.90
CA ALA A 191 11.11 -12.37 4.89
C ALA A 191 12.29 -12.88 4.05
N ALA A 192 12.71 -14.15 4.19
CA ALA A 192 13.86 -14.70 3.45
C ALA A 192 13.84 -14.41 1.92
N PRO A 193 12.70 -14.46 1.21
CA PRO A 193 12.65 -14.10 -0.22
C PRO A 193 13.03 -12.65 -0.54
N TYR A 194 12.94 -11.74 0.43
CA TYR A 194 13.17 -10.31 0.27
C TYR A 194 14.55 -9.83 0.76
N LEU A 195 15.42 -10.77 1.16
CA LEU A 195 16.83 -10.49 1.44
C LEU A 195 17.61 -10.16 0.15
N ASP A 196 17.13 -10.64 -1.00
CA ASP A 196 17.65 -10.24 -2.31
C ASP A 196 17.15 -8.83 -2.66
N ARG A 197 17.97 -7.83 -2.34
CA ARG A 197 17.67 -6.42 -2.58
C ARG A 197 17.91 -5.98 -4.04
N SER A 198 18.20 -6.89 -4.96
CA SER A 198 18.17 -6.62 -6.42
C SER A 198 16.76 -6.72 -7.00
N ARG A 199 15.79 -7.24 -6.24
CA ARG A 199 14.38 -7.30 -6.62
C ARG A 199 13.81 -5.89 -6.78
N THR A 200 12.82 -5.77 -7.68
CA THR A 200 12.12 -4.50 -7.99
C THR A 200 10.61 -4.63 -7.84
N ASP A 201 10.17 -5.53 -6.96
CA ASP A 201 8.74 -5.70 -6.71
C ASP A 201 8.13 -4.41 -6.16
N PRO A 202 6.88 -4.11 -6.50
CA PRO A 202 6.17 -2.99 -5.91
C PRO A 202 6.17 -3.08 -4.37
N GLY A 203 6.35 -1.96 -3.69
CA GLY A 203 6.35 -1.90 -2.22
C GLY A 203 7.71 -2.13 -1.57
N LEU A 204 8.74 -2.57 -2.32
CA LEU A 204 10.12 -2.56 -1.84
C LEU A 204 10.66 -1.12 -1.77
N LEU A 205 11.57 -0.91 -0.82
CA LEU A 205 12.22 0.38 -0.57
C LEU A 205 13.72 0.27 -0.87
N HIS A 206 14.23 1.12 -1.76
CA HIS A 206 15.64 1.20 -2.08
C HIS A 206 16.14 2.63 -1.95
N ASN A 207 17.44 2.77 -1.79
CA ASN A 207 18.06 4.09 -1.71
C ASN A 207 17.70 4.94 -2.94
N GLY A 208 17.17 6.13 -2.69
CA GLY A 208 16.77 7.08 -3.73
C GLY A 208 15.39 6.84 -4.36
N ASP A 209 14.65 5.82 -3.94
CA ASP A 209 13.28 5.60 -4.39
C ASP A 209 12.35 6.75 -3.97
N ALA A 210 11.30 6.95 -4.75
CA ALA A 210 10.30 7.96 -4.44
C ALA A 210 9.64 7.71 -3.07
N GLY A 211 9.36 6.44 -2.72
CA GLY A 211 8.82 6.06 -1.40
C GLY A 211 9.72 6.48 -0.25
N VAL A 212 11.05 6.23 -0.38
CA VAL A 212 12.04 6.65 0.63
C VAL A 212 12.12 8.17 0.71
N ARG A 213 12.16 8.88 -0.45
CA ARG A 213 12.22 10.34 -0.48
C ARG A 213 11.02 11.02 0.17
N VAL A 214 9.84 10.41 0.14
CA VAL A 214 8.66 10.96 0.83
C VAL A 214 8.95 11.24 2.31
N PHE A 215 9.71 10.39 2.95
CA PHE A 215 10.14 10.54 4.35
C PHE A 215 11.39 11.41 4.49
N THR A 216 12.44 11.09 3.76
CA THR A 216 13.77 11.73 3.94
C THR A 216 13.77 13.21 3.58
N ASP A 217 12.99 13.65 2.57
CA ASP A 217 12.82 15.06 2.22
C ASP A 217 12.11 15.87 3.34
N ARG A 218 11.51 15.17 4.31
CA ARG A 218 10.88 15.75 5.51
C ARG A 218 11.77 15.62 6.76
N GLY A 219 13.00 15.19 6.59
CA GLY A 219 13.98 15.08 7.67
C GLY A 219 13.93 13.77 8.46
N TRP A 220 13.11 12.80 8.03
CA TRP A 220 13.12 11.46 8.61
C TRP A 220 14.39 10.72 8.21
N GLN A 221 14.92 9.92 9.12
CA GLN A 221 16.01 8.99 8.85
C GLN A 221 15.43 7.67 8.35
N TRP A 222 16.11 7.05 7.39
CA TRP A 222 15.74 5.72 6.91
C TRP A 222 16.76 4.69 7.40
N GLY A 223 16.30 3.62 8.04
CA GLY A 223 17.14 2.55 8.58
C GLY A 223 17.88 1.74 7.50
N GLY A 224 17.43 1.81 6.24
CA GLY A 224 18.16 1.25 5.11
C GLY A 224 19.53 1.91 4.83
N HIS A 225 19.82 3.06 5.46
CA HIS A 225 21.12 3.72 5.43
C HIS A 225 22.02 3.33 6.61
N TRP A 226 21.52 2.57 7.59
CA TRP A 226 22.31 2.15 8.74
C TRP A 226 23.27 1.01 8.35
N SER A 227 24.31 0.85 9.16
CA SER A 227 25.33 -0.20 8.92
C SER A 227 25.01 -1.52 9.65
N SER A 228 24.32 -1.45 10.80
CA SER A 228 23.87 -2.62 11.58
C SER A 228 22.91 -2.19 12.71
N PRO A 229 21.70 -2.73 12.73
CA PRO A 229 21.09 -3.48 11.63
C PRO A 229 20.94 -2.60 10.40
N VAL A 230 20.78 -3.20 9.21
CA VAL A 230 20.20 -2.49 8.06
C VAL A 230 18.69 -2.74 8.14
N ASP A 231 17.93 -1.69 8.38
CA ASP A 231 16.50 -1.81 8.63
C ASP A 231 15.70 -1.14 7.50
N TYR A 232 15.35 -1.94 6.50
CA TYR A 232 14.75 -1.41 5.28
C TYR A 232 13.31 -0.91 5.46
N GLN A 233 12.57 -1.42 6.47
CA GLN A 233 11.20 -0.98 6.76
C GLN A 233 11.15 0.36 7.50
N HIS A 234 12.19 0.66 8.31
CA HIS A 234 12.17 1.64 9.38
C HIS A 234 12.43 3.07 8.94
N PHE A 235 11.53 3.96 9.31
CA PHE A 235 11.70 5.41 9.23
C PHE A 235 11.49 6.04 10.60
N GLU A 236 12.39 6.93 11.02
CA GLU A 236 12.27 7.60 12.30
C GLU A 236 12.57 9.11 12.24
N LEU A 237 11.94 9.87 13.13
CA LEU A 237 12.24 11.28 13.37
C LEU A 237 12.42 11.50 14.87
N PRO A 238 13.63 11.27 15.42
CA PRO A 238 13.91 11.46 16.83
C PRO A 238 13.61 12.88 17.31
N SER A 239 13.23 13.03 18.58
CA SER A 239 13.12 14.35 19.20
C SER A 239 14.50 15.03 19.21
N ARG A 240 14.53 16.31 18.89
CA ARG A 240 15.74 17.12 18.99
C ARG A 240 16.07 17.42 20.44
#